data_f5d907cb20aaaf3dc155585f840aeb47
#
_entry.id   f5d907cb20aaaf3dc155585f840aeb47
#
_cell.length_a   1.000
_cell.length_b   1.000
_cell.length_c   1.000
_cell.angle_alpha   90.00
_cell.angle_beta   90.00
_cell.angle_gamma   90.00
#
_symmetry.space_group_name_H-M   'P 1'
#
loop_
_entity.id
_entity.type
_entity.pdbx_description
1 polymer ?
#
loop_
_entity_poly.entity_id
_entity_poly.type
_entity_poly.pdbx_seq_one_letter_code
_entity_poly.pdbx_strand_id
1 'polypeptide(L)'
;MGLDLRTNALENFGELFAKLLWMNEAVNVIGGGLAGVESAWQAAKMGAKVRLYEMRPVVETPAHRTDQLAEIVCSNSLKTDEPGSAPYLLKEELRRGGSMVLEVAHATRVPAGAALSVDRIKFAEMITERVEAHPNIEIIREEVKTIPEDEITIIATGPLTSDALTAEIMRFTGDDQLYFYDAIAPIVAADSIDMSVAFKAARYGKGGDDYINCPMSPDEYAVFYDALIGAKSVPLKRFEDTHWFESCLPIEEAARRGVDTLRYGPMKPRGLPDPKTGREPWACVQLRQENMMADAYGLVGFQNHLRYGEQERVLKLIPGLENAEFLQFGQIHRNTFINSPKIINESLETRANPRLFFAGQITGVEGYVESVATGWLAGINAVRVSQGMEMLTAPLTSAIGALCRYVSNVETKNFQPVNITFGLLEPLPVELRKKYRNKQERHSIQVERALVDWDAWLAEFYRRDAKTQRI
;
A
#
# COMPACT_ATOMS: atom_id res chain seq x y z
N MET A 1 -51.01 -38.11 3.16
CA MET A 1 -49.65 -38.22 3.68
C MET A 1 -48.64 -38.49 2.55
N GLY A 2 -48.76 -37.85 1.39
CA GLY A 2 -47.98 -38.15 0.18
C GLY A 2 -47.51 -36.94 -0.61
N LEU A 3 -47.83 -35.72 -0.19
CA LEU A 3 -47.43 -34.48 -0.90
C LEU A 3 -46.17 -33.78 -0.30
N ASP A 4 -45.81 -34.09 0.92
CA ASP A 4 -44.72 -33.37 1.64
C ASP A 4 -43.32 -33.86 1.28
N LEU A 5 -43.16 -35.09 0.81
CA LEU A 5 -41.83 -35.64 0.46
C LEU A 5 -41.34 -35.22 -0.94
N ARG A 6 -42.23 -34.82 -1.85
CA ARG A 6 -41.85 -34.37 -3.20
C ARG A 6 -41.44 -32.88 -3.23
N THR A 7 -42.07 -32.03 -2.42
CA THR A 7 -41.73 -30.63 -2.26
C THR A 7 -40.37 -30.47 -1.62
N ASN A 8 -40.08 -31.18 -0.55
CA ASN A 8 -38.75 -31.17 0.11
C ASN A 8 -37.61 -31.70 -0.79
N ALA A 9 -37.91 -32.71 -1.65
CA ALA A 9 -36.87 -33.21 -2.57
C ALA A 9 -36.58 -32.25 -3.73
N LEU A 10 -37.58 -31.50 -4.21
CA LEU A 10 -37.40 -30.47 -5.25
C LEU A 10 -36.72 -29.20 -4.71
N GLU A 11 -37.04 -28.80 -3.49
CA GLU A 11 -36.35 -27.71 -2.81
C GLU A 11 -34.86 -28.06 -2.52
N ASN A 12 -34.61 -29.26 -1.99
CA ASN A 12 -33.23 -29.74 -1.79
C ASN A 12 -32.47 -29.92 -3.11
N PHE A 13 -33.13 -30.31 -4.21
CA PHE A 13 -32.47 -30.41 -5.52
C PHE A 13 -32.23 -29.04 -6.13
N GLY A 14 -33.12 -28.08 -5.93
CA GLY A 14 -32.95 -26.68 -6.31
C GLY A 14 -31.79 -26.01 -5.55
N GLU A 15 -31.71 -26.24 -4.23
CA GLU A 15 -30.59 -25.74 -3.42
C GLU A 15 -29.27 -26.44 -3.78
N LEU A 16 -29.27 -27.74 -4.04
CA LEU A 16 -28.06 -28.47 -4.45
C LEU A 16 -27.60 -28.07 -5.86
N PHE A 17 -28.56 -27.84 -6.78
CA PHE A 17 -28.27 -27.39 -8.14
C PHE A 17 -27.81 -25.91 -8.15
N ALA A 18 -28.41 -25.05 -7.34
CA ALA A 18 -27.95 -23.71 -7.10
C ALA A 18 -26.50 -23.73 -6.51
N LYS A 19 -26.24 -24.53 -5.48
CA LYS A 19 -24.90 -24.72 -4.93
C LYS A 19 -23.87 -25.20 -5.96
N LEU A 20 -24.25 -26.13 -6.83
CA LEU A 20 -23.38 -26.64 -7.91
C LEU A 20 -23.12 -25.60 -9.01
N LEU A 21 -24.08 -24.76 -9.32
CA LEU A 21 -23.92 -23.63 -10.23
C LEU A 21 -23.02 -22.55 -9.61
N TRP A 22 -23.13 -22.30 -8.32
CA TRP A 22 -22.33 -21.32 -7.59
C TRP A 22 -20.87 -21.78 -7.36
N MET A 23 -20.61 -23.08 -7.24
CA MET A 23 -19.26 -23.63 -7.05
C MET A 23 -18.32 -23.48 -8.25
N ASN A 24 -18.80 -23.01 -9.40
CA ASN A 24 -17.99 -22.79 -10.62
C ASN A 24 -17.93 -21.33 -11.08
N GLU A 25 -18.44 -20.41 -10.30
CA GLU A 25 -18.43 -19.00 -10.68
C GLU A 25 -17.02 -18.42 -10.52
N ALA A 26 -16.53 -17.78 -11.59
CA ALA A 26 -15.24 -17.12 -11.55
C ALA A 26 -15.30 -15.83 -10.73
N VAL A 27 -14.23 -15.52 -10.01
CA VAL A 27 -14.04 -14.24 -9.34
C VAL A 27 -13.33 -13.28 -10.30
N ASN A 28 -13.96 -12.15 -10.59
CA ASN A 28 -13.32 -11.08 -11.35
C ASN A 28 -12.53 -10.16 -10.42
N VAL A 29 -11.29 -9.88 -10.77
CA VAL A 29 -10.45 -8.91 -10.06
C VAL A 29 -10.05 -7.83 -11.05
N ILE A 30 -10.45 -6.59 -10.82
CA ILE A 30 -10.17 -5.46 -11.70
C ILE A 30 -9.04 -4.64 -11.10
N GLY A 31 -7.89 -4.64 -11.78
CA GLY A 31 -6.64 -4.00 -11.39
C GLY A 31 -5.57 -4.98 -10.95
N GLY A 32 -4.44 -5.01 -11.67
CA GLY A 32 -3.27 -5.88 -11.41
C GLY A 32 -2.25 -5.26 -10.45
N GLY A 33 -2.66 -4.29 -9.61
CA GLY A 33 -1.82 -3.73 -8.54
C GLY A 33 -1.70 -4.65 -7.32
N LEU A 34 -1.04 -4.18 -6.25
CA LEU A 34 -0.75 -4.96 -5.04
C LEU A 34 -1.99 -5.62 -4.42
N ALA A 35 -3.09 -4.87 -4.30
CA ALA A 35 -4.34 -5.40 -3.74
C ALA A 35 -4.98 -6.44 -4.67
N GLY A 36 -4.95 -6.20 -5.99
CA GLY A 36 -5.56 -7.09 -6.96
C GLY A 36 -4.82 -8.42 -7.08
N VAL A 37 -3.49 -8.40 -7.18
CA VAL A 37 -2.70 -9.65 -7.25
C VAL A 37 -2.83 -10.48 -5.96
N GLU A 38 -2.90 -9.83 -4.80
CA GLU A 38 -3.14 -10.54 -3.54
C GLU A 38 -4.54 -11.11 -3.47
N SER A 39 -5.57 -10.35 -3.91
CA SER A 39 -6.95 -10.85 -3.99
C SER A 39 -7.07 -12.05 -4.93
N ALA A 40 -6.49 -11.96 -6.12
CA ALA A 40 -6.48 -13.03 -7.10
C ALA A 40 -5.78 -14.28 -6.57
N TRP A 41 -4.63 -14.09 -5.90
CA TRP A 41 -3.86 -15.19 -5.31
C TRP A 41 -4.63 -15.92 -4.21
N GLN A 42 -5.22 -15.17 -3.26
CA GLN A 42 -5.99 -15.78 -2.16
C GLN A 42 -7.24 -16.50 -2.68
N ALA A 43 -7.94 -15.90 -3.64
CA ALA A 43 -9.08 -16.54 -4.26
C ALA A 43 -8.69 -17.84 -5.00
N ALA A 44 -7.64 -17.79 -5.81
CA ALA A 44 -7.16 -18.95 -6.55
C ALA A 44 -6.60 -20.07 -5.63
N LYS A 45 -5.95 -19.71 -4.53
CA LYS A 45 -5.46 -20.65 -3.50
C LYS A 45 -6.62 -21.38 -2.82
N MET A 46 -7.78 -20.77 -2.69
CA MET A 46 -9.02 -21.40 -2.20
C MET A 46 -9.75 -22.23 -3.28
N GLY A 47 -9.18 -22.33 -4.48
CA GLY A 47 -9.71 -23.15 -5.59
C GLY A 47 -10.64 -22.44 -6.56
N ALA A 48 -10.92 -21.15 -6.37
CA ALA A 48 -11.73 -20.39 -7.32
C ALA A 48 -10.99 -20.16 -8.65
N LYS A 49 -11.74 -20.11 -9.76
CA LYS A 49 -11.23 -19.55 -11.01
C LYS A 49 -11.26 -18.04 -10.94
N VAL A 50 -10.18 -17.39 -11.34
CA VAL A 50 -10.00 -15.95 -11.23
C VAL A 50 -9.70 -15.36 -12.60
N ARG A 51 -10.41 -14.28 -12.97
CA ARG A 51 -10.07 -13.41 -14.09
C ARG A 51 -9.48 -12.12 -13.54
N LEU A 52 -8.19 -11.94 -13.73
CA LEU A 52 -7.47 -10.73 -13.30
C LEU A 52 -7.35 -9.78 -14.49
N TYR A 53 -8.07 -8.67 -14.43
CA TYR A 53 -8.03 -7.63 -15.47
C TYR A 53 -6.95 -6.59 -15.12
N GLU A 54 -6.05 -6.34 -16.06
CA GLU A 54 -5.05 -5.28 -15.99
C GLU A 54 -5.05 -4.52 -17.31
N MET A 55 -5.27 -3.22 -17.25
CA MET A 55 -5.40 -2.41 -18.46
C MET A 55 -4.08 -2.18 -19.21
N ARG A 56 -2.91 -2.29 -18.55
CA ARG A 56 -1.60 -2.18 -19.18
C ARG A 56 -1.23 -3.48 -19.91
N PRO A 57 -0.58 -3.41 -21.06
CA PRO A 57 -0.10 -2.23 -21.77
C PRO A 57 -1.12 -1.58 -22.71
N VAL A 58 -2.39 -2.05 -22.76
CA VAL A 58 -3.41 -1.54 -23.69
C VAL A 58 -3.75 -0.08 -23.41
N VAL A 59 -3.88 0.26 -22.10
CA VAL A 59 -4.07 1.63 -21.64
C VAL A 59 -3.01 1.92 -20.58
N GLU A 60 -2.18 2.93 -20.86
CA GLU A 60 -1.12 3.37 -19.97
C GLU A 60 -1.66 4.23 -18.83
N THR A 61 -0.90 4.27 -17.74
CA THR A 61 -1.16 5.19 -16.61
C THR A 61 -0.04 6.23 -16.52
N PRO A 62 -0.27 7.37 -15.90
CA PRO A 62 0.76 8.40 -15.79
C PRO A 62 1.96 8.01 -14.89
N ALA A 63 1.85 6.95 -14.07
CA ALA A 63 2.87 6.58 -13.09
C ALA A 63 3.61 5.27 -13.39
N HIS A 64 2.92 4.27 -13.94
CA HIS A 64 3.54 2.99 -14.28
C HIS A 64 4.37 3.10 -15.55
N ARG A 65 5.40 2.26 -15.68
CA ARG A 65 6.34 2.26 -16.79
C ARG A 65 6.44 0.92 -17.52
N THR A 66 5.91 -0.13 -16.91
CA THR A 66 5.96 -1.50 -17.43
C THR A 66 4.56 -2.09 -17.47
N ASP A 67 4.43 -3.25 -18.11
CA ASP A 67 3.22 -4.08 -18.08
C ASP A 67 3.20 -5.09 -16.92
N GLN A 68 4.24 -5.07 -16.08
CA GLN A 68 4.36 -5.97 -14.91
C GLN A 68 3.25 -5.70 -13.89
N LEU A 69 2.75 -6.77 -13.27
CA LEU A 69 1.80 -6.68 -12.17
C LEU A 69 2.49 -6.14 -10.90
N ALA A 70 1.72 -5.56 -10.00
CA ALA A 70 2.19 -5.04 -8.72
C ALA A 70 3.38 -4.07 -8.82
N GLU A 71 3.54 -3.37 -9.93
CA GLU A 71 4.58 -2.34 -10.07
C GLU A 71 4.39 -1.25 -9.03
N ILE A 72 5.43 -1.03 -8.20
CA ILE A 72 5.43 0.01 -7.17
C ILE A 72 6.03 1.31 -7.72
N VAL A 73 5.27 2.39 -7.67
CA VAL A 73 5.58 3.63 -8.41
C VAL A 73 6.18 4.74 -7.55
N CYS A 74 5.81 4.86 -6.28
CA CYS A 74 6.24 5.96 -5.42
C CYS A 74 7.62 5.67 -4.77
N SER A 75 7.67 4.72 -3.87
CA SER A 75 8.84 4.34 -3.07
C SER A 75 9.02 2.83 -3.13
N ASN A 76 10.25 2.34 -3.00
CA ASN A 76 10.47 0.89 -2.90
C ASN A 76 10.36 0.35 -1.47
N SER A 77 9.90 1.17 -0.51
CA SER A 77 9.79 0.79 0.90
C SER A 77 8.38 0.37 1.28
N LEU A 78 8.28 -0.80 1.92
CA LEU A 78 7.08 -1.30 2.58
C LEU A 78 7.05 -0.92 4.07
N LYS A 79 7.62 0.24 4.42
CA LYS A 79 7.74 0.77 5.80
C LYS A 79 8.61 -0.10 6.72
N THR A 80 8.69 0.31 8.00
CA THR A 80 9.51 -0.40 9.00
C THR A 80 9.03 -1.83 9.23
N ASP A 81 9.98 -2.75 9.36
CA ASP A 81 9.79 -4.15 9.75
C ASP A 81 10.29 -4.41 11.18
N GLU A 82 10.48 -3.34 11.97
CA GLU A 82 10.95 -3.43 13.36
C GLU A 82 9.84 -3.99 14.26
N PRO A 83 10.10 -5.09 15.00
CA PRO A 83 9.14 -5.63 15.96
C PRO A 83 8.60 -4.59 16.93
N GLY A 84 7.32 -4.68 17.27
CA GLY A 84 6.66 -3.72 18.17
C GLY A 84 6.19 -2.43 17.48
N SER A 85 6.24 -2.36 16.15
CA SER A 85 5.63 -1.28 15.36
C SER A 85 4.30 -1.73 14.71
N ALA A 86 3.39 -0.78 14.42
CA ALA A 86 2.13 -1.10 13.76
C ALA A 86 2.33 -1.60 12.31
N PRO A 87 3.24 -1.04 11.49
CA PRO A 87 3.56 -1.61 10.19
C PRO A 87 4.16 -3.03 10.23
N TYR A 88 4.93 -3.36 11.27
CA TYR A 88 5.40 -4.73 11.51
C TYR A 88 4.22 -5.66 11.79
N LEU A 89 3.30 -5.27 12.69
CA LEU A 89 2.12 -6.06 13.03
C LEU A 89 1.33 -6.43 11.77
N LEU A 90 1.02 -5.45 10.93
CA LEU A 90 0.28 -5.66 9.69
C LEU A 90 0.98 -6.67 8.76
N LYS A 91 2.31 -6.53 8.61
CA LYS A 91 3.11 -7.47 7.81
C LYS A 91 3.12 -8.88 8.42
N GLU A 92 3.22 -8.96 9.76
CA GLU A 92 3.26 -10.26 10.44
C GLU A 92 1.91 -11.00 10.35
N GLU A 93 0.80 -10.28 10.43
CA GLU A 93 -0.53 -10.85 10.17
C GLU A 93 -0.64 -11.41 8.75
N LEU A 94 -0.19 -10.67 7.75
CA LEU A 94 -0.15 -11.11 6.36
C LEU A 94 0.80 -12.30 6.12
N ARG A 95 1.98 -12.32 6.75
CA ARG A 95 2.90 -13.47 6.68
C ARG A 95 2.24 -14.75 7.20
N ARG A 96 1.60 -14.68 8.38
CA ARG A 96 0.86 -15.79 8.98
C ARG A 96 -0.35 -16.20 8.16
N GLY A 97 -1.01 -15.22 7.51
CA GLY A 97 -2.10 -15.43 6.56
C GLY A 97 -1.66 -16.00 5.20
N GLY A 98 -0.35 -16.15 4.97
CA GLY A 98 0.19 -16.70 3.72
C GLY A 98 0.04 -15.76 2.52
N SER A 99 0.33 -14.46 2.70
CA SER A 99 0.38 -13.47 1.63
C SER A 99 1.52 -13.76 0.67
N MET A 100 1.21 -13.88 -0.62
CA MET A 100 2.18 -14.06 -1.69
C MET A 100 3.03 -12.80 -1.88
N VAL A 101 2.41 -11.64 -1.82
CA VAL A 101 3.09 -10.35 -1.99
C VAL A 101 4.16 -10.15 -0.91
N LEU A 102 3.87 -10.49 0.35
CA LEU A 102 4.86 -10.39 1.44
C LEU A 102 6.00 -11.41 1.30
N GLU A 103 5.72 -12.61 0.82
CA GLU A 103 6.75 -13.61 0.52
C GLU A 103 7.73 -13.09 -0.54
N VAL A 104 7.20 -12.55 -1.66
CA VAL A 104 8.02 -11.97 -2.73
C VAL A 104 8.79 -10.74 -2.25
N ALA A 105 8.17 -9.89 -1.39
CA ALA A 105 8.86 -8.74 -0.82
C ALA A 105 10.09 -9.13 0.00
N HIS A 106 10.01 -10.23 0.73
CA HIS A 106 11.18 -10.77 1.46
C HIS A 106 12.24 -11.34 0.51
N ALA A 107 11.83 -12.04 -0.55
CA ALA A 107 12.75 -12.62 -1.53
C ALA A 107 13.52 -11.57 -2.36
N THR A 108 12.92 -10.39 -2.54
CA THR A 108 13.49 -9.28 -3.33
C THR A 108 14.01 -8.13 -2.47
N ARG A 109 14.22 -8.37 -1.18
CA ARG A 109 14.65 -7.36 -0.21
C ARG A 109 16.00 -6.74 -0.58
N VAL A 110 16.09 -5.42 -0.42
CA VAL A 110 17.34 -4.65 -0.50
C VAL A 110 17.67 -4.00 0.86
N PRO A 111 18.94 -3.67 1.13
CA PRO A 111 19.35 -3.01 2.37
C PRO A 111 18.62 -1.67 2.59
N ALA A 112 17.97 -1.51 3.73
CA ALA A 112 17.24 -0.29 4.09
C ALA A 112 17.03 -0.15 5.62
N GLY A 113 18.03 -0.50 6.42
CA GLY A 113 17.96 -0.44 7.88
C GLY A 113 16.81 -1.26 8.44
N ALA A 114 15.96 -0.63 9.24
CA ALA A 114 14.79 -1.27 9.84
C ALA A 114 13.58 -1.40 8.87
N ALA A 115 13.66 -0.86 7.66
CA ALA A 115 12.57 -0.94 6.69
C ALA A 115 12.66 -2.24 5.86
N LEU A 116 11.50 -2.73 5.43
CA LEU A 116 11.41 -3.70 4.35
C LEU A 116 11.35 -2.91 3.04
N SER A 117 12.47 -2.84 2.32
CA SER A 117 12.55 -2.26 0.98
C SER A 117 12.87 -3.34 -0.03
N VAL A 118 12.37 -3.22 -1.24
CA VAL A 118 12.49 -4.23 -2.28
C VAL A 118 13.20 -3.69 -3.53
N ASP A 119 13.84 -4.58 -4.28
CA ASP A 119 14.20 -4.31 -5.67
C ASP A 119 12.90 -4.25 -6.47
N ARG A 120 12.51 -3.03 -6.88
CA ARG A 120 11.18 -2.80 -7.48
C ARG A 120 10.95 -3.55 -8.78
N ILE A 121 12.01 -3.76 -9.57
CA ILE A 121 11.94 -4.48 -10.85
C ILE A 121 11.72 -5.96 -10.59
N LYS A 122 12.62 -6.58 -9.80
CA LYS A 122 12.53 -8.01 -9.46
C LYS A 122 11.26 -8.35 -8.68
N PHE A 123 10.78 -7.43 -7.86
CA PHE A 123 9.54 -7.61 -7.13
C PHE A 123 8.34 -7.73 -8.07
N ALA A 124 8.21 -6.82 -9.03
CA ALA A 124 7.12 -6.84 -10.00
C ALA A 124 7.22 -8.07 -10.94
N GLU A 125 8.43 -8.37 -11.44
CA GLU A 125 8.71 -9.55 -12.27
C GLU A 125 8.31 -10.85 -11.55
N MET A 126 8.79 -11.07 -10.34
CA MET A 126 8.52 -12.31 -9.58
C MET A 126 7.04 -12.46 -9.23
N ILE A 127 6.33 -11.36 -8.94
CA ILE A 127 4.87 -11.42 -8.73
C ILE A 127 4.17 -11.80 -10.02
N THR A 128 4.54 -11.16 -11.14
CA THR A 128 3.94 -11.43 -12.44
C THR A 128 4.12 -12.90 -12.83
N GLU A 129 5.35 -13.43 -12.76
CA GLU A 129 5.66 -14.83 -13.03
C GLU A 129 4.83 -15.80 -12.18
N ARG A 130 4.69 -15.53 -10.88
CA ARG A 130 3.89 -16.38 -9.97
C ARG A 130 2.40 -16.38 -10.32
N VAL A 131 1.86 -15.21 -10.65
CA VAL A 131 0.44 -15.06 -11.03
C VAL A 131 0.18 -15.74 -12.36
N GLU A 132 1.05 -15.55 -13.37
CA GLU A 132 0.96 -16.22 -14.68
C GLU A 132 1.08 -17.74 -14.58
N ALA A 133 1.91 -18.24 -13.70
CA ALA A 133 2.10 -19.68 -13.49
C ALA A 133 0.93 -20.34 -12.73
N HIS A 134 0.02 -19.57 -12.13
CA HIS A 134 -1.05 -20.15 -11.31
C HIS A 134 -2.21 -20.69 -12.17
N PRO A 135 -2.55 -22.01 -12.10
CA PRO A 135 -3.50 -22.65 -13.02
C PRO A 135 -4.97 -22.16 -12.89
N ASN A 136 -5.27 -21.42 -11.84
CA ASN A 136 -6.61 -20.89 -11.58
C ASN A 136 -6.70 -19.38 -11.84
N ILE A 137 -5.64 -18.70 -12.28
CA ILE A 137 -5.65 -17.27 -12.59
C ILE A 137 -5.47 -17.08 -14.09
N GLU A 138 -6.39 -16.38 -14.71
CA GLU A 138 -6.30 -15.91 -16.09
C GLU A 138 -6.08 -14.40 -16.06
N ILE A 139 -4.96 -13.93 -16.64
CA ILE A 139 -4.68 -12.51 -16.78
C ILE A 139 -5.28 -12.02 -18.11
N ILE A 140 -6.15 -11.01 -18.00
CA ILE A 140 -6.81 -10.39 -19.15
C ILE A 140 -6.29 -8.96 -19.27
N ARG A 141 -5.56 -8.67 -20.35
CA ARG A 141 -5.00 -7.34 -20.64
C ARG A 141 -6.04 -6.48 -21.34
N GLU A 142 -6.93 -5.88 -20.54
CA GLU A 142 -8.07 -5.10 -21.03
C GLU A 142 -8.47 -4.04 -20.00
N GLU A 143 -8.92 -2.88 -20.49
CA GLU A 143 -9.58 -1.86 -19.66
C GLU A 143 -11.03 -2.24 -19.41
N VAL A 144 -11.37 -2.52 -18.17
CA VAL A 144 -12.77 -2.71 -17.72
C VAL A 144 -13.42 -1.34 -17.56
N LYS A 145 -14.51 -1.10 -18.30
CA LYS A 145 -15.24 0.19 -18.31
C LYS A 145 -16.56 0.18 -17.56
N THR A 146 -17.09 -1.01 -17.33
CA THR A 146 -18.38 -1.21 -16.66
C THR A 146 -18.24 -2.24 -15.56
N ILE A 147 -18.96 -2.07 -14.45
CA ILE A 147 -18.97 -3.01 -13.34
C ILE A 147 -19.93 -4.18 -13.68
N PRO A 148 -19.46 -5.45 -13.66
CA PRO A 148 -20.32 -6.61 -13.80
C PRO A 148 -21.18 -6.78 -12.53
N GLU A 149 -22.43 -6.30 -12.54
CA GLU A 149 -23.28 -6.25 -11.34
C GLU A 149 -23.75 -7.65 -10.86
N ASP A 150 -23.85 -8.61 -11.77
CA ASP A 150 -24.31 -9.98 -11.48
C ASP A 150 -23.18 -10.97 -11.20
N GLU A 151 -21.91 -10.57 -11.41
CA GLU A 151 -20.73 -11.41 -11.19
C GLU A 151 -20.00 -11.01 -9.90
N ILE A 152 -19.29 -11.97 -9.29
CA ILE A 152 -18.45 -11.64 -8.12
C ILE A 152 -17.25 -10.86 -8.60
N THR A 153 -17.15 -9.62 -8.16
CA THR A 153 -16.15 -8.67 -8.66
C THR A 153 -15.45 -7.95 -7.52
N ILE A 154 -14.11 -7.87 -7.59
CA ILE A 154 -13.28 -7.09 -6.69
C ILE A 154 -12.68 -5.94 -7.49
N ILE A 155 -12.99 -4.69 -7.13
CA ILE A 155 -12.38 -3.49 -7.69
C ILE A 155 -11.14 -3.15 -6.85
N ALA A 156 -9.95 -3.36 -7.44
CA ALA A 156 -8.66 -3.18 -6.81
C ALA A 156 -7.72 -2.29 -7.67
N THR A 157 -8.30 -1.32 -8.36
CA THR A 157 -7.63 -0.47 -9.35
C THR A 157 -6.69 0.58 -8.75
N GLY A 158 -6.66 0.67 -7.42
CA GLY A 158 -5.79 1.62 -6.72
C GLY A 158 -6.13 3.08 -7.02
N PRO A 159 -5.13 3.99 -6.94
CA PRO A 159 -5.36 5.42 -7.03
C PRO A 159 -5.48 5.93 -8.47
N LEU A 160 -5.07 5.14 -9.46
CA LEU A 160 -4.97 5.52 -10.88
C LEU A 160 -6.02 4.77 -11.72
N THR A 161 -7.24 4.66 -11.20
CA THR A 161 -8.39 4.10 -11.91
C THR A 161 -8.65 4.89 -13.20
N SER A 162 -8.97 4.20 -14.31
CA SER A 162 -9.27 4.86 -15.57
C SER A 162 -10.49 5.77 -15.49
N ASP A 163 -10.55 6.78 -16.32
CA ASP A 163 -11.67 7.75 -16.32
C ASP A 163 -13.01 7.06 -16.58
N ALA A 164 -13.03 6.03 -17.44
CA ALA A 164 -14.24 5.30 -17.78
C ALA A 164 -14.77 4.51 -16.57
N LEU A 165 -13.90 3.74 -15.89
CA LEU A 165 -14.29 3.00 -14.69
C LEU A 165 -14.57 3.94 -13.50
N THR A 166 -13.88 5.07 -13.41
CA THR A 166 -14.16 6.13 -12.43
C THR A 166 -15.59 6.64 -12.56
N ALA A 167 -16.03 6.97 -13.78
CA ALA A 167 -17.39 7.40 -14.03
C ALA A 167 -18.44 6.32 -13.66
N GLU A 168 -18.12 5.06 -13.93
CA GLU A 168 -18.99 3.94 -13.60
C GLU A 168 -19.07 3.70 -12.07
N ILE A 169 -17.94 3.82 -11.34
CA ILE A 169 -17.93 3.76 -9.88
C ILE A 169 -18.78 4.89 -9.29
N MET A 170 -18.67 6.12 -9.82
CA MET A 170 -19.51 7.25 -9.38
C MET A 170 -21.01 6.98 -9.64
N ARG A 171 -21.34 6.41 -10.82
CA ARG A 171 -22.72 6.00 -11.13
C ARG A 171 -23.24 4.97 -10.12
N PHE A 172 -22.45 3.95 -9.81
CA PHE A 172 -22.81 2.88 -8.88
C PHE A 172 -22.96 3.38 -7.43
N THR A 173 -22.01 4.20 -6.98
CA THR A 173 -21.98 4.67 -5.59
C THR A 173 -22.93 5.84 -5.32
N GLY A 174 -23.32 6.58 -6.36
CA GLY A 174 -24.11 7.81 -6.23
C GLY A 174 -23.40 8.94 -5.52
N ASP A 175 -22.09 8.85 -5.33
CA ASP A 175 -21.27 9.83 -4.61
C ASP A 175 -20.04 10.22 -5.47
N ASP A 176 -19.59 11.47 -5.37
CA ASP A 176 -18.37 11.91 -6.03
C ASP A 176 -17.15 11.24 -5.39
N GLN A 177 -16.16 10.89 -6.22
CA GLN A 177 -14.90 10.37 -5.70
C GLN A 177 -14.13 11.46 -4.95
N LEU A 178 -13.56 11.07 -3.82
CA LEU A 178 -12.61 11.89 -3.09
C LEU A 178 -11.22 11.77 -3.75
N TYR A 179 -10.39 12.78 -3.57
CA TYR A 179 -9.03 12.75 -4.11
C TYR A 179 -8.04 13.45 -3.19
N PHE A 180 -6.79 13.10 -3.34
CA PHE A 180 -5.65 13.82 -2.80
C PHE A 180 -4.50 13.78 -3.80
N TYR A 181 -3.53 14.67 -3.62
CA TYR A 181 -2.31 14.67 -4.42
C TYR A 181 -1.18 13.96 -3.69
N ASP A 182 -0.47 13.11 -4.43
CA ASP A 182 0.74 12.42 -4.03
C ASP A 182 1.89 12.79 -4.97
N ALA A 183 3.11 12.71 -4.48
CA ALA A 183 4.29 13.01 -5.28
C ALA A 183 5.34 11.91 -5.16
N ILE A 184 6.06 11.67 -6.24
CA ILE A 184 7.14 10.70 -6.33
C ILE A 184 8.47 11.40 -6.06
N ALA A 185 9.40 10.70 -5.39
CA ALA A 185 10.76 11.18 -5.16
C ALA A 185 11.68 10.88 -6.35
N PRO A 186 12.70 11.72 -6.62
CA PRO A 186 13.71 11.48 -7.64
C PRO A 186 14.62 10.29 -7.31
N ILE A 187 15.16 9.66 -8.38
CA ILE A 187 16.15 8.59 -8.30
C ILE A 187 17.39 9.01 -9.10
N VAL A 188 18.58 8.78 -8.54
CA VAL A 188 19.87 9.10 -9.15
C VAL A 188 20.73 7.86 -9.37
N ALA A 189 21.60 7.89 -10.37
CA ALA A 189 22.59 6.85 -10.63
C ALA A 189 23.65 6.84 -9.52
N ALA A 190 24.07 5.66 -9.07
CA ALA A 190 24.99 5.50 -7.95
C ALA A 190 26.40 6.07 -8.24
N ASP A 191 26.88 5.89 -9.47
CA ASP A 191 28.21 6.34 -9.92
C ASP A 191 28.29 7.86 -10.12
N SER A 192 27.15 8.54 -10.15
CA SER A 192 27.07 10.00 -10.20
C SER A 192 27.11 10.70 -8.83
N ILE A 193 27.10 9.91 -7.73
CA ILE A 193 27.16 10.42 -6.36
C ILE A 193 28.62 10.59 -5.94
N ASP A 194 28.99 11.80 -5.50
CA ASP A 194 30.35 12.05 -4.99
C ASP A 194 30.52 11.48 -3.57
N MET A 195 31.08 10.27 -3.50
CA MET A 195 31.37 9.60 -2.24
C MET A 195 32.57 10.22 -1.47
N SER A 196 33.26 11.19 -2.06
CA SER A 196 34.25 12.00 -1.31
C SER A 196 33.57 12.99 -0.37
N VAL A 197 32.32 13.35 -0.61
CA VAL A 197 31.45 14.21 0.22
C VAL A 197 30.48 13.39 1.02
N ALA A 198 29.72 12.51 0.35
CA ALA A 198 28.72 11.64 0.96
C ALA A 198 29.36 10.50 1.77
N PHE A 199 28.59 9.89 2.66
CA PHE A 199 29.04 8.74 3.46
C PHE A 199 27.92 7.70 3.64
N LYS A 200 28.32 6.45 3.87
CA LYS A 200 27.38 5.35 4.13
C LYS A 200 27.13 5.19 5.63
N ALA A 201 25.88 5.16 6.05
CA ALA A 201 25.47 4.85 7.42
C ALA A 201 23.96 4.63 7.52
N ALA A 202 23.52 3.89 8.52
CA ALA A 202 22.13 3.84 8.94
C ALA A 202 21.93 4.66 10.23
N ARG A 203 20.79 5.31 10.34
CA ARG A 203 20.43 6.19 11.46
C ARG A 203 20.42 5.42 12.79
N TYR A 204 21.10 5.95 13.79
CA TYR A 204 21.26 5.34 15.12
C TYR A 204 21.94 3.96 15.10
N GLY A 205 22.71 3.65 14.06
CA GLY A 205 23.32 2.32 13.89
C GLY A 205 22.31 1.19 13.70
N LYS A 206 21.07 1.50 13.33
CA LYS A 206 20.04 0.51 13.02
C LYS A 206 20.16 0.07 11.56
N GLY A 207 20.82 -1.02 11.33
CA GLY A 207 21.32 -1.51 10.03
C GLY A 207 22.81 -1.24 9.89
N GLY A 208 23.35 -1.58 8.74
CA GLY A 208 24.76 -1.32 8.40
C GLY A 208 24.93 0.01 7.66
N ASP A 209 25.66 -0.05 6.57
CA ASP A 209 25.92 1.06 5.65
C ASP A 209 24.81 1.17 4.58
N ASP A 210 23.54 1.06 5.01
CA ASP A 210 22.41 0.83 4.14
C ASP A 210 21.93 2.07 3.36
N TYR A 211 22.32 3.27 3.84
CA TYR A 211 21.97 4.53 3.20
C TYR A 211 23.22 5.31 2.83
N ILE A 212 23.16 6.02 1.71
CA ILE A 212 24.11 7.10 1.41
C ILE A 212 23.53 8.37 2.01
N ASN A 213 24.40 9.14 2.69
CA ASN A 213 24.05 10.35 3.41
C ASN A 213 24.85 11.53 2.87
N CYS A 214 24.14 12.58 2.45
CA CYS A 214 24.72 13.82 1.96
C CYS A 214 24.62 14.90 3.05
N PRO A 215 25.71 15.21 3.77
CA PRO A 215 25.70 16.18 4.85
C PRO A 215 25.70 17.61 4.30
N MET A 216 25.06 18.52 5.01
CA MET A 216 25.02 19.94 4.68
C MET A 216 25.43 20.80 5.88
N SER A 217 26.24 21.81 5.64
CA SER A 217 26.50 22.91 6.56
C SER A 217 25.33 23.89 6.63
N PRO A 218 25.32 24.86 7.58
CA PRO A 218 24.31 25.91 7.64
C PRO A 218 24.20 26.73 6.35
N ASP A 219 25.34 27.09 5.76
CA ASP A 219 25.40 27.95 4.57
C ASP A 219 24.87 27.21 3.32
N GLU A 220 25.29 25.94 3.13
CA GLU A 220 24.80 25.09 2.04
C GLU A 220 23.28 24.83 2.15
N TYR A 221 22.81 24.60 3.38
CA TYR A 221 21.38 24.45 3.63
C TYR A 221 20.60 25.71 3.29
N ALA A 222 21.10 26.89 3.66
CA ALA A 222 20.44 28.17 3.36
C ALA A 222 20.32 28.38 1.84
N VAL A 223 21.38 28.14 1.08
CA VAL A 223 21.39 28.24 -0.38
C VAL A 223 20.40 27.26 -1.01
N PHE A 224 20.40 26.01 -0.55
CA PHE A 224 19.45 24.98 -1.01
C PHE A 224 17.99 25.36 -0.69
N TYR A 225 17.73 25.80 0.54
CA TYR A 225 16.40 26.18 1.01
C TYR A 225 15.81 27.34 0.19
N ASP A 226 16.59 28.40 -0.01
CA ASP A 226 16.18 29.56 -0.79
C ASP A 226 15.91 29.19 -2.26
N ALA A 227 16.74 28.34 -2.84
CA ALA A 227 16.56 27.82 -4.19
C ALA A 227 15.30 26.95 -4.32
N LEU A 228 15.00 26.15 -3.30
CA LEU A 228 13.82 25.28 -3.25
C LEU A 228 12.52 26.09 -3.15
N ILE A 229 12.47 27.08 -2.26
CA ILE A 229 11.28 27.95 -2.10
C ILE A 229 11.04 28.79 -3.36
N GLY A 230 12.09 29.27 -4.01
CA GLY A 230 12.02 30.04 -5.24
C GLY A 230 11.75 29.21 -6.51
N ALA A 231 11.78 27.90 -6.43
CA ALA A 231 11.63 27.01 -7.57
C ALA A 231 10.20 27.00 -8.13
N LYS A 232 10.09 26.82 -9.46
CA LYS A 232 8.78 26.76 -10.15
C LYS A 232 8.24 25.35 -10.14
N SER A 233 7.02 25.21 -9.64
CA SER A 233 6.27 23.96 -9.64
C SER A 233 5.45 23.79 -10.93
N VAL A 234 5.02 22.55 -11.19
CA VAL A 234 4.04 22.24 -12.24
C VAL A 234 2.69 22.79 -11.80
N PRO A 235 1.97 23.57 -12.64
CA PRO A 235 0.67 24.09 -12.29
C PRO A 235 -0.34 22.96 -12.03
N LEU A 236 -1.04 23.04 -10.89
CA LEU A 236 -2.22 22.20 -10.63
C LEU A 236 -3.41 22.70 -11.44
N LYS A 237 -4.36 21.82 -11.75
CA LYS A 237 -5.59 22.23 -12.45
C LYS A 237 -6.35 23.25 -11.61
N ARG A 238 -6.77 24.38 -12.22
CA ARG A 238 -7.25 25.63 -11.59
C ARG A 238 -8.49 25.53 -10.70
N PHE A 239 -9.14 24.37 -10.56
CA PHE A 239 -10.45 24.23 -9.91
C PHE A 239 -10.45 23.29 -8.71
N GLU A 240 -9.28 22.87 -8.23
CA GLU A 240 -9.18 21.89 -7.16
C GLU A 240 -8.49 22.51 -5.95
N ASP A 241 -9.16 22.48 -4.80
CA ASP A 241 -8.52 22.73 -3.51
C ASP A 241 -7.43 21.67 -3.32
N THR A 242 -6.19 22.10 -3.10
CA THR A 242 -5.05 21.20 -3.03
C THR A 242 -5.04 20.45 -1.71
N HIS A 243 -5.51 19.22 -1.71
CA HIS A 243 -5.43 18.34 -0.54
C HIS A 243 -4.20 17.45 -0.66
N TRP A 244 -3.17 17.75 0.14
CA TRP A 244 -1.97 16.93 0.24
C TRP A 244 -2.14 15.87 1.31
N PHE A 245 -1.66 14.67 1.01
CA PHE A 245 -1.49 13.66 2.04
C PHE A 245 -0.19 13.93 2.81
N GLU A 246 -0.27 14.10 4.14
CA GLU A 246 0.87 14.53 4.97
C GLU A 246 2.11 13.63 4.84
N SER A 247 1.93 12.32 4.67
CA SER A 247 3.04 11.37 4.52
C SER A 247 3.79 11.50 3.19
N CYS A 248 3.17 12.12 2.18
CA CYS A 248 3.71 12.31 0.84
C CYS A 248 3.71 13.78 0.44
N LEU A 249 3.76 14.68 1.43
CA LEU A 249 3.81 16.12 1.22
C LEU A 249 5.04 16.47 0.37
N PRO A 250 4.88 17.21 -0.75
CA PRO A 250 6.02 17.69 -1.53
C PRO A 250 7.01 18.49 -0.68
N ILE A 251 8.31 18.27 -0.92
CA ILE A 251 9.35 18.86 -0.09
C ILE A 251 9.34 20.40 -0.12
N GLU A 252 8.99 21.01 -1.26
CA GLU A 252 8.82 22.47 -1.37
C GLU A 252 7.63 22.97 -0.57
N GLU A 253 6.55 22.20 -0.46
CA GLU A 253 5.41 22.54 0.40
C GLU A 253 5.77 22.41 1.89
N ALA A 254 6.54 21.39 2.24
CA ALA A 254 7.10 21.25 3.58
C ALA A 254 8.04 22.42 3.92
N ALA A 255 8.90 22.84 2.98
CA ALA A 255 9.80 23.99 3.15
C ALA A 255 9.05 25.30 3.40
N ARG A 256 7.92 25.55 2.72
CA ARG A 256 7.08 26.75 2.92
C ARG A 256 6.47 26.85 4.31
N ARG A 257 6.39 25.75 5.07
CA ARG A 257 5.92 25.76 6.47
C ARG A 257 6.93 26.35 7.45
N GLY A 258 8.19 26.52 7.04
CA GLY A 258 9.24 27.17 7.84
C GLY A 258 10.63 26.60 7.56
N VAL A 259 11.65 27.46 7.75
CA VAL A 259 13.07 27.15 7.44
C VAL A 259 13.60 25.90 8.13
N ASP A 260 13.14 25.59 9.32
CA ASP A 260 13.60 24.42 10.08
C ASP A 260 12.75 23.16 9.82
N THR A 261 11.64 23.26 9.08
CA THR A 261 10.71 22.13 8.87
C THR A 261 11.42 20.93 8.26
N LEU A 262 12.28 21.14 7.26
CA LEU A 262 13.02 20.06 6.60
C LEU A 262 14.02 19.39 7.53
N ARG A 263 14.67 20.16 8.41
CA ARG A 263 15.66 19.66 9.39
C ARG A 263 15.05 18.84 10.52
N TYR A 264 13.77 19.02 10.81
CA TYR A 264 12.99 18.18 11.74
C TYR A 264 12.21 17.06 11.02
N GLY A 265 12.20 17.08 9.69
CA GLY A 265 11.52 16.14 8.80
C GLY A 265 12.50 15.32 7.93
N PRO A 266 12.41 15.41 6.59
CA PRO A 266 13.15 14.56 5.66
C PRO A 266 14.68 14.76 5.73
N MET A 267 15.15 15.96 6.05
CA MET A 267 16.59 16.26 6.14
C MET A 267 17.12 16.25 7.58
N LYS A 268 16.48 15.55 8.49
CA LYS A 268 16.88 15.47 9.90
C LYS A 268 18.28 14.87 10.04
N PRO A 269 19.24 15.56 10.71
CA PRO A 269 20.62 15.06 10.85
C PRO A 269 20.81 14.07 12.01
N ARG A 270 19.86 14.00 12.95
CA ARG A 270 19.96 13.21 14.19
C ARG A 270 20.29 11.74 13.93
N GLY A 271 21.28 11.22 14.65
CA GLY A 271 21.70 9.83 14.58
C GLY A 271 22.56 9.49 13.36
N LEU A 272 23.10 10.51 12.68
CA LEU A 272 23.96 10.39 11.50
C LEU A 272 25.23 11.26 11.69
N PRO A 273 26.16 10.89 12.60
CA PRO A 273 27.42 11.59 12.71
C PRO A 273 28.22 11.43 11.41
N ASP A 274 28.68 12.54 10.85
CA ASP A 274 29.59 12.55 9.70
C ASP A 274 30.95 11.95 10.11
N PRO A 275 31.44 10.89 9.46
CA PRO A 275 32.72 10.25 9.79
C PRO A 275 33.92 11.19 9.72
N LYS A 276 33.83 12.23 8.90
CA LYS A 276 34.95 13.21 8.75
C LYS A 276 35.06 14.18 9.92
N THR A 277 33.95 14.56 10.51
CA THR A 277 33.89 15.56 11.58
C THR A 277 33.62 14.95 12.95
N GLY A 278 33.09 13.71 13.00
CA GLY A 278 32.59 13.05 14.20
C GLY A 278 31.34 13.70 14.79
N ARG A 279 30.71 14.65 14.08
CA ARG A 279 29.54 15.41 14.54
C ARG A 279 28.34 15.23 13.60
N GLU A 280 27.14 15.41 14.14
CA GLU A 280 25.93 15.48 13.32
C GLU A 280 25.99 16.75 12.44
N PRO A 281 25.73 16.68 11.11
CA PRO A 281 25.71 17.85 10.24
C PRO A 281 24.53 18.77 10.57
N TRP A 282 24.44 19.94 9.94
CA TRP A 282 23.32 20.85 10.12
C TRP A 282 22.01 20.28 9.53
N ALA A 283 22.10 19.69 8.34
CA ALA A 283 21.05 18.93 7.68
C ALA A 283 21.68 17.74 6.96
N CYS A 284 20.89 16.72 6.63
CA CYS A 284 21.40 15.55 5.94
C CYS A 284 20.33 14.96 5.01
N VAL A 285 20.65 14.82 3.74
CA VAL A 285 19.82 14.12 2.76
C VAL A 285 20.21 12.66 2.75
N GLN A 286 19.22 11.77 2.89
CA GLN A 286 19.44 10.32 2.81
C GLN A 286 19.01 9.79 1.45
N LEU A 287 19.81 8.90 0.88
CA LEU A 287 19.50 8.17 -0.34
C LEU A 287 19.38 6.69 -0.01
N ARG A 288 18.31 6.07 -0.49
CA ARG A 288 18.02 4.65 -0.29
C ARG A 288 18.24 3.87 -1.56
N GLN A 289 18.86 2.71 -1.43
CA GLN A 289 19.09 1.78 -2.51
C GLN A 289 17.75 1.34 -3.14
N GLU A 290 17.66 1.36 -4.48
CA GLU A 290 16.45 1.05 -5.23
C GLU A 290 16.42 -0.38 -5.78
N ASN A 291 17.58 -1.01 -5.96
CA ASN A 291 17.69 -2.36 -6.53
C ASN A 291 18.84 -3.16 -5.91
N MET A 292 18.90 -4.45 -6.19
CA MET A 292 19.95 -5.35 -5.65
C MET A 292 21.35 -5.07 -6.19
N MET A 293 21.47 -4.44 -7.36
CA MET A 293 22.76 -4.07 -7.97
C MET A 293 23.39 -2.86 -7.31
N ALA A 294 22.61 -2.11 -6.52
CA ALA A 294 23.02 -0.86 -5.87
C ALA A 294 23.53 0.21 -6.87
N ASP A 295 22.99 0.22 -8.08
CA ASP A 295 23.35 1.17 -9.13
C ASP A 295 22.39 2.38 -9.20
N ALA A 296 21.30 2.38 -8.43
CA ALA A 296 20.29 3.42 -8.36
C ALA A 296 19.90 3.74 -6.91
N TYR A 297 19.76 5.02 -6.58
CA TYR A 297 19.42 5.50 -5.23
C TYR A 297 18.29 6.55 -5.29
N GLY A 298 17.24 6.33 -4.50
CA GLY A 298 16.11 7.25 -4.34
C GLY A 298 16.34 8.26 -3.20
N LEU A 299 16.01 9.53 -3.40
CA LEU A 299 16.10 10.58 -2.40
C LEU A 299 14.93 10.43 -1.39
N VAL A 300 15.26 10.09 -0.15
CA VAL A 300 14.26 9.80 0.90
C VAL A 300 13.56 11.08 1.36
N GLY A 301 12.23 11.14 1.19
CA GLY A 301 11.43 12.29 1.60
C GLY A 301 11.51 13.49 0.66
N PHE A 302 11.99 13.30 -0.56
CA PHE A 302 12.12 14.33 -1.59
C PHE A 302 11.04 14.23 -2.69
N GLN A 303 9.87 13.74 -2.34
CA GLN A 303 8.72 13.87 -3.20
C GLN A 303 8.52 15.34 -3.57
N ASN A 304 8.29 15.63 -4.83
CA ASN A 304 8.14 17.00 -5.29
C ASN A 304 7.31 17.10 -6.56
N HIS A 305 6.77 18.30 -6.84
CA HIS A 305 6.09 18.63 -8.09
C HIS A 305 6.76 19.78 -8.83
N LEU A 306 8.04 19.99 -8.59
CA LEU A 306 8.85 20.96 -9.32
C LEU A 306 8.94 20.60 -10.80
N ARG A 307 9.09 21.60 -11.66
CA ARG A 307 9.42 21.37 -13.09
C ARG A 307 10.78 20.68 -13.21
N TYR A 308 10.97 19.82 -14.18
CA TYR A 308 12.19 19.01 -14.32
C TYR A 308 13.49 19.81 -14.25
N GLY A 309 13.58 20.93 -15.00
CA GLY A 309 14.77 21.79 -14.93
C GLY A 309 14.98 22.45 -13.55
N GLU A 310 13.93 22.70 -12.80
CA GLU A 310 14.03 23.20 -11.42
C GLU A 310 14.48 22.09 -10.46
N GLN A 311 14.01 20.86 -10.65
CA GLN A 311 14.49 19.71 -9.87
C GLN A 311 16.00 19.55 -10.03
N GLU A 312 16.48 19.52 -11.27
CA GLU A 312 17.91 19.38 -11.53
C GLU A 312 18.71 20.53 -10.90
N ARG A 313 18.28 21.78 -11.12
CA ARG A 313 18.93 22.98 -10.57
C ARG A 313 19.00 22.99 -9.05
N VAL A 314 17.90 22.61 -8.38
CA VAL A 314 17.82 22.67 -6.91
C VAL A 314 18.51 21.49 -6.27
N LEU A 315 18.27 20.26 -6.78
CA LEU A 315 18.81 19.05 -6.16
C LEU A 315 20.33 18.92 -6.35
N LYS A 316 20.89 19.48 -7.40
CA LYS A 316 22.36 19.59 -7.59
C LYS A 316 23.06 20.58 -6.63
N LEU A 317 22.30 21.33 -5.83
CA LEU A 317 22.87 22.12 -4.72
C LEU A 317 23.12 21.29 -3.45
N ILE A 318 22.70 20.03 -3.44
CA ILE A 318 22.96 19.12 -2.33
C ILE A 318 24.40 18.61 -2.46
N PRO A 319 25.27 18.81 -1.42
CA PRO A 319 26.64 18.32 -1.44
C PRO A 319 26.72 16.82 -1.72
N GLY A 320 27.54 16.45 -2.70
CA GLY A 320 27.64 15.08 -3.21
C GLY A 320 26.68 14.73 -4.35
N LEU A 321 25.77 15.64 -4.73
CA LEU A 321 24.85 15.48 -5.87
C LEU A 321 25.06 16.53 -6.97
N GLU A 322 26.15 17.30 -6.94
CA GLU A 322 26.43 18.37 -7.90
C GLU A 322 26.46 17.85 -9.36
N ASN A 323 26.93 16.62 -9.53
CA ASN A 323 27.03 15.95 -10.83
C ASN A 323 26.00 14.82 -10.99
N ALA A 324 24.97 14.78 -10.14
CA ALA A 324 24.00 13.68 -10.14
C ALA A 324 23.31 13.51 -11.48
N GLU A 325 23.25 12.27 -11.96
CA GLU A 325 22.47 11.83 -13.10
C GLU A 325 21.11 11.31 -12.60
N PHE A 326 20.03 11.99 -13.02
CA PHE A 326 18.67 11.63 -12.61
C PHE A 326 18.10 10.54 -13.52
N LEU A 327 17.94 9.34 -13.00
CA LEU A 327 17.28 8.21 -13.66
C LEU A 327 15.75 8.40 -13.67
N GLN A 328 15.23 9.12 -12.66
CA GLN A 328 13.83 9.47 -12.55
C GLN A 328 13.69 10.82 -11.84
N PHE A 329 12.85 11.69 -12.37
CA PHE A 329 12.43 12.92 -11.70
C PHE A 329 11.19 12.68 -10.84
N GLY A 330 11.01 13.56 -9.85
CA GLY A 330 9.78 13.64 -9.08
C GLY A 330 8.58 14.03 -9.95
N GLN A 331 7.44 13.46 -9.67
CA GLN A 331 6.19 13.71 -10.38
C GLN A 331 5.03 13.75 -9.39
N ILE A 332 4.01 14.51 -9.73
CA ILE A 332 2.77 14.57 -8.97
C ILE A 332 1.70 13.71 -9.62
N HIS A 333 0.92 13.02 -8.82
CA HIS A 333 -0.22 12.24 -9.26
C HIS A 333 -1.46 12.63 -8.45
N ARG A 334 -2.60 12.60 -9.10
CA ARG A 334 -3.90 12.69 -8.44
C ARG A 334 -4.35 11.28 -8.10
N ASN A 335 -4.45 11.02 -6.82
CA ASN A 335 -4.94 9.76 -6.29
C ASN A 335 -6.42 9.87 -5.97
N THR A 336 -7.23 8.97 -6.53
CA THR A 336 -8.67 8.92 -6.28
C THR A 336 -9.01 7.79 -5.32
N PHE A 337 -10.04 8.00 -4.49
CA PHE A 337 -10.60 7.00 -3.59
C PHE A 337 -12.11 7.23 -3.41
N ILE A 338 -12.81 6.20 -2.97
CA ILE A 338 -14.25 6.27 -2.72
C ILE A 338 -14.53 6.72 -1.27
N ASN A 339 -15.72 7.23 -1.01
CA ASN A 339 -16.18 7.49 0.34
C ASN A 339 -16.61 6.18 1.04
N SER A 340 -15.61 5.32 1.28
CA SER A 340 -15.78 3.93 1.73
C SER A 340 -16.70 3.75 2.93
N PRO A 341 -16.70 4.61 3.96
CA PRO A 341 -17.61 4.46 5.10
C PRO A 341 -19.08 4.39 4.72
N LYS A 342 -19.49 5.05 3.63
CA LYS A 342 -20.86 4.99 3.13
C LYS A 342 -21.13 3.79 2.22
N ILE A 343 -20.08 3.22 1.61
CA ILE A 343 -20.21 2.31 0.48
C ILE A 343 -19.97 0.86 0.88
N ILE A 344 -18.97 0.57 1.72
CA ILE A 344 -18.57 -0.80 2.03
C ILE A 344 -18.83 -1.19 3.49
N ASN A 345 -18.93 -2.49 3.72
CA ASN A 345 -18.94 -3.13 5.04
C ASN A 345 -17.51 -3.49 5.50
N GLU A 346 -17.37 -3.98 6.72
CA GLU A 346 -16.09 -4.37 7.33
C GLU A 346 -15.44 -5.59 6.62
N SER A 347 -16.22 -6.40 5.96
CA SER A 347 -15.83 -7.53 5.10
C SER A 347 -15.49 -7.13 3.66
N LEU A 348 -15.53 -5.80 3.38
CA LEU A 348 -15.12 -5.10 2.14
C LEU A 348 -16.09 -5.25 0.95
N GLU A 349 -17.22 -5.97 1.09
CA GLU A 349 -18.28 -5.93 0.10
C GLU A 349 -19.06 -4.61 0.16
N THR A 350 -19.70 -4.25 -0.94
CA THR A 350 -20.56 -3.07 -0.93
C THR A 350 -21.87 -3.33 -0.21
N ARG A 351 -22.40 -2.30 0.46
CA ARG A 351 -23.71 -2.36 1.14
C ARG A 351 -24.86 -2.60 0.17
N ALA A 352 -24.72 -2.14 -1.09
CA ALA A 352 -25.74 -2.24 -2.11
C ALA A 352 -25.73 -3.60 -2.83
N ASN A 353 -24.56 -4.22 -2.98
CA ASN A 353 -24.40 -5.49 -3.68
C ASN A 353 -23.31 -6.33 -2.98
N PRO A 354 -23.68 -7.44 -2.31
CA PRO A 354 -22.73 -8.29 -1.59
C PRO A 354 -21.78 -9.07 -2.49
N ARG A 355 -21.94 -8.99 -3.82
CA ARG A 355 -21.08 -9.62 -4.82
C ARG A 355 -19.99 -8.67 -5.35
N LEU A 356 -20.05 -7.39 -4.97
CA LEU A 356 -19.10 -6.36 -5.38
C LEU A 356 -18.25 -5.91 -4.18
N PHE A 357 -16.94 -6.02 -4.32
CA PHE A 357 -15.94 -5.67 -3.31
C PHE A 357 -15.07 -4.51 -3.78
N PHE A 358 -14.55 -3.74 -2.82
CA PHE A 358 -13.46 -2.80 -3.05
C PHE A 358 -12.26 -3.16 -2.20
N ALA A 359 -11.05 -3.09 -2.77
CA ALA A 359 -9.81 -3.37 -2.07
C ALA A 359 -8.67 -2.44 -2.50
N GLY A 360 -7.70 -2.25 -1.64
CA GLY A 360 -6.54 -1.40 -1.90
C GLY A 360 -6.80 0.08 -1.68
N GLN A 361 -5.92 0.91 -2.23
CA GLN A 361 -5.91 2.36 -1.98
C GLN A 361 -7.20 3.06 -2.37
N ILE A 362 -7.95 2.53 -3.34
CA ILE A 362 -9.27 3.05 -3.71
C ILE A 362 -10.26 3.07 -2.54
N THR A 363 -10.08 2.23 -1.53
CA THR A 363 -10.90 2.24 -0.30
C THR A 363 -10.50 3.31 0.71
N GLY A 364 -9.44 4.07 0.48
CA GLY A 364 -8.91 5.04 1.44
C GLY A 364 -7.94 4.44 2.46
N VAL A 365 -7.46 3.20 2.27
CA VAL A 365 -6.24 2.76 2.95
C VAL A 365 -5.04 3.34 2.21
N GLU A 366 -4.05 3.85 2.94
CA GLU A 366 -2.86 4.45 2.36
C GLU A 366 -1.60 3.64 2.70
N GLY A 367 -0.96 3.14 1.65
CA GLY A 367 0.26 2.35 1.74
C GLY A 367 0.16 0.99 1.05
N TYR A 368 1.32 0.47 0.66
CA TYR A 368 1.42 -0.77 -0.10
C TYR A 368 0.93 -1.99 0.69
N VAL A 369 1.36 -2.12 1.96
CA VAL A 369 0.98 -3.26 2.81
C VAL A 369 -0.47 -3.16 3.24
N GLU A 370 -0.99 -1.95 3.47
CA GLU A 370 -2.40 -1.69 3.75
C GLU A 370 -3.29 -2.11 2.56
N SER A 371 -2.81 -1.83 1.34
CA SER A 371 -3.50 -2.28 0.12
C SER A 371 -3.50 -3.80 -0.01
N VAL A 372 -2.36 -4.46 0.24
CA VAL A 372 -2.25 -5.92 0.27
C VAL A 372 -3.23 -6.53 1.30
N ALA A 373 -3.34 -5.93 2.48
CA ALA A 373 -4.19 -6.43 3.56
C ALA A 373 -5.67 -6.44 3.21
N THR A 374 -6.16 -5.36 2.61
CA THR A 374 -7.54 -5.32 2.13
C THR A 374 -7.75 -6.25 0.94
N GLY A 375 -6.77 -6.38 0.04
CA GLY A 375 -6.79 -7.36 -1.04
C GLY A 375 -6.85 -8.80 -0.54
N TRP A 376 -6.07 -9.14 0.47
CA TRP A 376 -6.05 -10.44 1.10
C TRP A 376 -7.44 -10.84 1.63
N LEU A 377 -8.10 -9.95 2.39
CA LEU A 377 -9.43 -10.21 2.95
C LEU A 377 -10.52 -10.26 1.87
N ALA A 378 -10.49 -9.33 0.90
CA ALA A 378 -11.46 -9.28 -0.19
C ALA A 378 -11.41 -10.55 -1.06
N GLY A 379 -10.22 -11.06 -1.39
CA GLY A 379 -10.05 -12.30 -2.13
C GLY A 379 -10.67 -13.51 -1.43
N ILE A 380 -10.45 -13.64 -0.13
CA ILE A 380 -11.06 -14.69 0.70
C ILE A 380 -12.61 -14.56 0.71
N ASN A 381 -13.10 -13.35 0.97
CA ASN A 381 -14.55 -13.12 1.10
C ASN A 381 -15.28 -13.27 -0.23
N ALA A 382 -14.67 -12.91 -1.35
CA ALA A 382 -15.25 -13.16 -2.68
C ALA A 382 -15.48 -14.66 -2.94
N VAL A 383 -14.53 -15.51 -2.57
CA VAL A 383 -14.70 -16.98 -2.67
C VAL A 383 -15.80 -17.47 -1.70
N ARG A 384 -15.85 -16.95 -0.49
CA ARG A 384 -16.88 -17.34 0.48
C ARG A 384 -18.29 -17.01 -0.02
N VAL A 385 -18.44 -15.84 -0.67
CA VAL A 385 -19.71 -15.48 -1.33
C VAL A 385 -20.03 -16.46 -2.46
N SER A 386 -19.06 -16.82 -3.32
CA SER A 386 -19.27 -17.81 -4.39
C SER A 386 -19.69 -19.18 -3.88
N GLN A 387 -19.33 -19.51 -2.65
CA GLN A 387 -19.65 -20.77 -1.99
C GLN A 387 -20.89 -20.67 -1.08
N GLY A 388 -21.57 -19.51 -1.04
CA GLY A 388 -22.72 -19.27 -0.16
C GLY A 388 -22.36 -19.30 1.33
N MET A 389 -21.11 -19.04 1.67
CA MET A 389 -20.63 -18.99 3.06
C MET A 389 -20.72 -17.57 3.62
N GLU A 390 -20.80 -17.48 4.94
CA GLU A 390 -20.74 -16.19 5.64
C GLU A 390 -19.38 -15.52 5.42
N MET A 391 -19.38 -14.22 5.12
CA MET A 391 -18.17 -13.42 5.00
C MET A 391 -17.46 -13.28 6.33
N LEU A 392 -16.15 -13.11 6.29
CA LEU A 392 -15.28 -12.97 7.45
C LEU A 392 -14.96 -11.51 7.70
N THR A 393 -14.92 -11.15 8.98
CA THR A 393 -14.28 -9.93 9.47
C THR A 393 -13.06 -10.31 10.30
N ALA A 394 -11.99 -9.56 10.17
CA ALA A 394 -10.78 -9.78 10.95
C ALA A 394 -10.96 -9.32 12.42
N PRO A 395 -10.21 -9.88 13.40
CA PRO A 395 -10.32 -9.47 14.80
C PRO A 395 -10.08 -7.97 14.99
N LEU A 396 -10.86 -7.31 15.83
CA LEU A 396 -10.73 -5.86 16.10
C LEU A 396 -9.38 -5.48 16.72
N THR A 397 -8.71 -6.42 17.35
CA THR A 397 -7.36 -6.26 17.91
C THR A 397 -6.27 -6.33 16.85
N SER A 398 -6.56 -6.89 15.66
CA SER A 398 -5.62 -7.03 14.55
C SER A 398 -5.47 -5.73 13.76
N ALA A 399 -4.35 -5.58 13.05
CA ALA A 399 -4.11 -4.44 12.18
C ALA A 399 -5.02 -4.46 10.95
N ILE A 400 -5.26 -5.65 10.37
CA ILE A 400 -6.19 -5.83 9.24
C ILE A 400 -7.62 -5.45 9.66
N GLY A 401 -8.10 -5.95 10.80
CA GLY A 401 -9.42 -5.61 11.32
C GLY A 401 -9.57 -4.11 11.63
N ALA A 402 -8.55 -3.50 12.20
CA ALA A 402 -8.54 -2.06 12.48
C ALA A 402 -8.65 -1.21 11.21
N LEU A 403 -7.93 -1.58 10.13
CA LEU A 403 -8.02 -0.91 8.83
C LEU A 403 -9.42 -1.08 8.21
N CYS A 404 -9.92 -2.31 8.14
CA CYS A 404 -11.25 -2.60 7.56
C CYS A 404 -12.36 -1.86 8.29
N ARG A 405 -12.31 -1.82 9.63
CA ARG A 405 -13.26 -1.05 10.42
C ARG A 405 -13.17 0.44 10.17
N TYR A 406 -11.96 1.01 10.03
CA TYR A 406 -11.81 2.43 9.75
C TYR A 406 -12.46 2.82 8.43
N VAL A 407 -12.19 2.07 7.35
CA VAL A 407 -12.72 2.37 6.01
C VAL A 407 -14.21 2.05 5.84
N SER A 408 -14.83 1.34 6.78
CA SER A 408 -16.26 0.99 6.74
C SER A 408 -17.10 1.70 7.79
N ASN A 409 -16.49 2.50 8.68
CA ASN A 409 -17.21 3.13 9.80
C ASN A 409 -18.05 4.33 9.35
N VAL A 410 -19.35 4.14 9.27
CA VAL A 410 -20.33 5.17 8.86
C VAL A 410 -20.35 6.43 9.73
N GLU A 411 -19.83 6.36 10.96
CA GLU A 411 -19.76 7.51 11.87
C GLU A 411 -18.55 8.43 11.56
N THR A 412 -17.66 8.01 10.66
CA THR A 412 -16.47 8.79 10.32
C THR A 412 -16.89 10.08 9.59
N LYS A 413 -16.69 11.21 10.27
CA LYS A 413 -16.83 12.55 9.67
C LYS A 413 -15.51 12.93 9.01
N ASN A 414 -15.56 13.54 7.83
CA ASN A 414 -14.38 13.98 7.08
C ASN A 414 -13.40 12.82 6.84
N PHE A 415 -13.88 11.77 6.17
CA PHE A 415 -13.09 10.60 5.84
C PHE A 415 -11.83 10.98 5.07
N GLN A 416 -10.69 10.52 5.54
CA GLN A 416 -9.36 10.76 4.97
C GLN A 416 -8.60 9.44 4.82
N PRO A 417 -7.73 9.30 3.83
CA PRO A 417 -6.86 8.14 3.73
C PRO A 417 -6.04 7.91 5.00
N VAL A 418 -5.80 6.64 5.33
CA VAL A 418 -5.14 6.27 6.58
C VAL A 418 -4.09 5.19 6.39
N ASN A 419 -2.96 5.38 7.05
CA ASN A 419 -1.95 4.35 7.30
C ASN A 419 -2.25 3.61 8.59
N ILE A 420 -1.76 2.37 8.69
CA ILE A 420 -1.84 1.63 9.96
C ILE A 420 -1.04 2.32 11.06
N THR A 421 -1.69 2.59 12.16
CA THR A 421 -1.08 3.15 13.37
C THR A 421 -1.69 2.49 14.62
N PHE A 422 -1.00 2.57 15.75
CA PHE A 422 -1.55 2.09 17.02
C PHE A 422 -2.83 2.82 17.47
N GLY A 423 -3.09 4.01 16.90
CA GLY A 423 -4.33 4.76 17.16
C GLY A 423 -5.58 4.13 16.56
N LEU A 424 -5.43 3.28 15.54
CA LEU A 424 -6.54 2.54 14.92
C LEU A 424 -6.87 1.25 15.68
N LEU A 425 -5.86 0.64 16.33
CA LEU A 425 -6.02 -0.63 17.03
C LEU A 425 -6.87 -0.44 18.30
N GLU A 426 -7.61 -1.47 18.65
CA GLU A 426 -8.30 -1.52 19.93
C GLU A 426 -7.32 -1.28 21.09
N PRO A 427 -7.59 -0.30 21.97
CA PRO A 427 -6.67 0.04 23.04
C PRO A 427 -6.51 -1.11 24.03
N LEU A 428 -5.36 -1.16 24.71
CA LEU A 428 -5.16 -2.07 25.84
C LEU A 428 -6.17 -1.77 26.94
N PRO A 429 -6.63 -2.79 27.71
CA PRO A 429 -7.40 -2.61 28.93
C PRO A 429 -6.76 -1.59 29.87
N VAL A 430 -7.59 -0.87 30.63
CA VAL A 430 -7.14 0.22 31.51
C VAL A 430 -6.08 -0.26 32.51
N GLU A 431 -6.22 -1.47 33.02
CA GLU A 431 -5.31 -2.10 33.98
C GLU A 431 -3.91 -2.28 33.37
N LEU A 432 -3.82 -2.76 32.13
CA LEU A 432 -2.56 -2.92 31.42
C LEU A 432 -1.94 -1.57 31.08
N ARG A 433 -2.75 -0.58 30.68
CA ARG A 433 -2.23 0.78 30.42
C ARG A 433 -1.66 1.44 31.68
N LYS A 434 -2.23 1.16 32.86
CA LYS A 434 -1.69 1.64 34.15
C LYS A 434 -0.43 0.90 34.57
N LYS A 435 -0.36 -0.41 34.32
CA LYS A 435 0.79 -1.27 34.64
C LYS A 435 2.02 -0.89 33.79
N TYR A 436 1.85 -0.70 32.47
CA TYR A 436 2.92 -0.41 31.52
C TYR A 436 2.92 1.08 31.16
N ARG A 437 3.80 1.86 31.80
CA ARG A 437 3.89 3.31 31.57
C ARG A 437 4.69 3.68 30.34
N ASN A 438 5.67 2.85 29.96
CA ASN A 438 6.48 3.05 28.76
C ASN A 438 5.65 2.82 27.50
N LYS A 439 5.72 3.76 26.56
CA LYS A 439 4.96 3.70 25.27
C LYS A 439 5.39 2.50 24.43
N GLN A 440 6.68 2.21 24.39
CA GLN A 440 7.22 1.11 23.59
C GLN A 440 6.79 -0.26 24.13
N GLU A 441 6.81 -0.44 25.47
CA GLU A 441 6.27 -1.65 26.11
C GLU A 441 4.78 -1.85 25.81
N ARG A 442 3.98 -0.78 25.87
CA ARG A 442 2.55 -0.87 25.52
C ARG A 442 2.33 -1.30 24.09
N HIS A 443 3.13 -0.75 23.14
CA HIS A 443 3.06 -1.14 21.75
C HIS A 443 3.42 -2.63 21.55
N SER A 444 4.49 -3.11 22.20
CA SER A 444 4.87 -4.52 22.16
C SER A 444 3.75 -5.44 22.65
N ILE A 445 3.11 -5.08 23.78
CA ILE A 445 1.99 -5.86 24.32
C ILE A 445 0.75 -5.82 23.41
N GLN A 446 0.48 -4.68 22.73
CA GLN A 446 -0.59 -4.62 21.73
C GLN A 446 -0.31 -5.54 20.57
N VAL A 447 0.94 -5.57 20.06
CA VAL A 447 1.36 -6.48 19.01
C VAL A 447 1.22 -7.94 19.42
N GLU A 448 1.70 -8.31 20.60
CA GLU A 448 1.57 -9.68 21.13
C GLU A 448 0.12 -10.13 21.22
N ARG A 449 -0.75 -9.29 21.81
CA ARG A 449 -2.19 -9.57 21.90
C ARG A 449 -2.80 -9.77 20.52
N ALA A 450 -2.53 -8.85 19.60
CA ALA A 450 -3.07 -8.89 18.25
C ALA A 450 -2.67 -10.17 17.52
N LEU A 451 -1.42 -10.59 17.65
CA LEU A 451 -0.92 -11.81 16.99
C LEU A 451 -1.51 -13.10 17.61
N VAL A 452 -1.77 -13.12 18.91
CA VAL A 452 -2.46 -14.26 19.56
C VAL A 452 -3.90 -14.38 19.06
N ASP A 453 -4.62 -13.26 18.99
CA ASP A 453 -6.00 -13.23 18.51
C ASP A 453 -6.07 -13.56 17.01
N TRP A 454 -5.09 -13.08 16.22
CA TRP A 454 -4.95 -13.38 14.80
C TRP A 454 -4.72 -14.87 14.54
N ASP A 455 -3.80 -15.51 15.27
CA ASP A 455 -3.52 -16.95 15.14
C ASP A 455 -4.74 -17.80 15.49
N ALA A 456 -5.46 -17.43 16.56
CA ALA A 456 -6.68 -18.11 16.95
C ALA A 456 -7.78 -17.99 15.87
N TRP A 457 -7.93 -16.80 15.30
CA TRP A 457 -8.87 -16.53 14.22
C TRP A 457 -8.51 -17.28 12.93
N LEU A 458 -7.24 -17.29 12.52
CA LEU A 458 -6.75 -18.06 11.36
C LEU A 458 -6.98 -19.57 11.56
N ALA A 459 -6.71 -20.09 12.75
CA ALA A 459 -6.91 -21.51 13.04
C ALA A 459 -8.40 -21.90 12.99
N GLU A 460 -9.31 -20.98 13.36
CA GLU A 460 -10.75 -21.20 13.21
C GLU A 460 -11.18 -21.13 11.75
N PHE A 461 -10.69 -20.13 10.99
CA PHE A 461 -10.94 -19.98 9.57
C PHE A 461 -10.56 -21.26 8.81
N TYR A 462 -9.33 -21.74 8.92
CA TYR A 462 -8.88 -22.94 8.22
C TYR A 462 -9.65 -24.23 8.66
N ARG A 463 -10.08 -24.32 9.92
CA ARG A 463 -10.90 -25.45 10.38
C ARG A 463 -12.30 -25.45 9.77
N ARG A 464 -12.92 -24.28 9.61
CA ARG A 464 -14.24 -24.15 9.00
C ARG A 464 -14.19 -24.49 7.51
N ASP A 465 -13.20 -23.98 6.80
CA ASP A 465 -13.04 -24.24 5.38
C ASP A 465 -12.71 -25.73 5.08
N ALA A 466 -11.83 -26.36 5.89
CA ALA A 466 -11.53 -27.78 5.74
C ALA A 466 -12.75 -28.71 5.97
N LYS A 467 -13.73 -28.30 6.77
CA LYS A 467 -14.97 -29.04 6.94
C LYS A 467 -15.91 -28.88 5.74
N THR A 468 -15.94 -27.70 5.13
CA THR A 468 -16.78 -27.39 3.97
C THR A 468 -16.29 -28.09 2.70
N GLN A 469 -14.97 -28.29 2.54
CA GLN A 469 -14.38 -29.01 1.41
C GLN A 469 -14.56 -30.56 1.47
N ARG A 470 -15.04 -31.10 2.60
CA ARG A 470 -15.29 -32.55 2.79
C ARG A 470 -16.74 -32.99 2.62
N ILE A 471 -17.63 -32.04 2.33
CA ILE A 471 -19.06 -32.26 2.03
C ILE A 471 -19.27 -32.09 0.54
#